data_67373156e37a168c99d81f63dfef3442
#
_entry.id   67373156e37a168c99d81f63dfef3442
#
_cell.length_a   1.000
_cell.length_b   1.000
_cell.length_c   1.000
_cell.angle_alpha   90.00
_cell.angle_beta   90.00
_cell.angle_gamma   90.00
#
_symmetry.space_group_name_H-M   'P 1'
#
loop_
_entity.id
_entity.type
_entity.pdbx_description
1 polymer ?
#
loop_
_entity_poly.entity_id
_entity_poly.type
_entity_poly.pdbx_seq_one_letter_code
_entity_poly.pdbx_strand_id
1 'polypeptide(L)'
;MRDYYRVYANIDLDAIHENVVNAKKLTKPGTKLMAIIKADAYGHGAVEVAKTLDDVADAYGVAILEEGIELRQAGIQKPVLILGYTPKPLYPAMIQYDIATAVFTWEMAKEIDVEAAKLGKKAKVHIKLDTGMSRIGFRQDEESFEMICRIAKLENLSIEGCFTHFARMDETDKTWARKQFQRYESFVK
;
A
#
# COMPACT_ATOMS: atom_id res chain seq x y z
N MET A 1 13.00 -15.10 27.28
CA MET A 1 11.54 -15.27 27.16
C MET A 1 10.89 -14.43 28.23
N ARG A 2 9.94 -13.54 27.90
CA ARG A 2 9.19 -12.77 28.91
C ARG A 2 8.07 -13.65 29.45
N ASP A 3 8.02 -13.89 30.76
CA ASP A 3 6.95 -14.66 31.37
C ASP A 3 5.71 -13.75 31.55
N TYR A 4 4.64 -14.06 30.82
CA TYR A 4 3.36 -13.36 30.89
C TYR A 4 2.40 -14.14 31.78
N TYR A 5 2.11 -13.58 32.98
CA TYR A 5 1.35 -14.31 34.00
C TYR A 5 -0.17 -14.13 33.92
N ARG A 6 -0.67 -13.22 33.08
CA ARG A 6 -2.13 -12.90 33.06
C ARG A 6 -2.76 -13.14 31.68
N VAL A 7 -2.25 -12.47 30.66
CA VAL A 7 -2.82 -12.54 29.29
C VAL A 7 -1.69 -12.46 28.26
N TYR A 8 -1.75 -13.30 27.27
CA TYR A 8 -0.87 -13.26 26.10
C TYR A 8 -1.64 -13.71 24.86
N ALA A 9 -1.18 -13.25 23.70
CA ALA A 9 -1.59 -13.77 22.42
C ALA A 9 -0.47 -14.70 21.89
N ASN A 10 -0.82 -15.89 21.48
CA ASN A 10 0.10 -16.81 20.79
C ASN A 10 -0.13 -16.67 19.29
N ILE A 11 0.90 -16.22 18.56
CA ILE A 11 0.83 -16.01 17.12
C ILE A 11 1.49 -17.20 16.42
N ASP A 12 0.73 -17.90 15.60
CA ASP A 12 1.20 -19.01 14.79
C ASP A 12 1.64 -18.46 13.41
N LEU A 13 2.95 -18.24 13.26
CA LEU A 13 3.53 -17.70 12.02
C LEU A 13 3.46 -18.69 10.85
N ASP A 14 3.53 -20.00 11.13
CA ASP A 14 3.42 -21.03 10.10
C ASP A 14 2.00 -21.04 9.50
N ALA A 15 0.98 -20.89 10.34
CA ALA A 15 -0.39 -20.76 9.87
C ALA A 15 -0.62 -19.50 9.03
N ILE A 16 0.02 -18.36 9.39
CA ILE A 16 -0.02 -17.13 8.58
C ILE A 16 0.63 -17.37 7.22
N HIS A 17 1.82 -17.98 7.18
CA HIS A 17 2.52 -18.31 5.96
C HIS A 17 1.68 -19.23 5.06
N GLU A 18 1.16 -20.33 5.60
CA GLU A 18 0.33 -21.27 4.85
C GLU A 18 -0.93 -20.61 4.27
N ASN A 19 -1.60 -19.74 5.03
CA ASN A 19 -2.76 -18.98 4.55
C ASN A 19 -2.40 -18.09 3.34
N VAL A 20 -1.25 -17.41 3.38
CA VAL A 20 -0.80 -16.54 2.27
C VAL A 20 -0.41 -17.37 1.05
N VAL A 21 0.29 -18.50 1.24
CA VAL A 21 0.59 -19.45 0.15
C VAL A 21 -0.68 -19.96 -0.50
N ASN A 22 -1.68 -20.33 0.28
CA ASN A 22 -2.96 -20.81 -0.23
C ASN A 22 -3.73 -19.69 -0.96
N ALA A 23 -3.74 -18.46 -0.44
CA ALA A 23 -4.32 -17.32 -1.13
C ALA A 23 -3.64 -17.05 -2.48
N LYS A 24 -2.30 -17.13 -2.54
CA LYS A 24 -1.54 -16.94 -3.80
C LYS A 24 -1.88 -18.00 -4.85
N LYS A 25 -2.12 -19.25 -4.46
CA LYS A 25 -2.56 -20.33 -5.37
C LYS A 25 -3.90 -20.05 -6.05
N LEU A 26 -4.76 -19.23 -5.44
CA LEU A 26 -6.07 -18.85 -6.00
C LEU A 26 -5.98 -17.70 -7.01
N THR A 27 -4.82 -17.07 -7.15
CA THR A 27 -4.60 -15.98 -8.09
C THR A 27 -4.18 -16.50 -9.47
N LYS A 28 -4.34 -15.66 -10.52
CA LYS A 28 -3.84 -16.00 -11.84
C LYS A 28 -2.30 -16.04 -11.83
N PRO A 29 -1.68 -16.89 -12.69
CA PRO A 29 -0.23 -16.89 -12.85
C PRO A 29 0.32 -15.49 -13.14
N GLY A 30 1.43 -15.12 -12.47
CA GLY A 30 2.05 -13.79 -12.60
C GLY A 30 1.43 -12.69 -11.74
N THR A 31 0.32 -12.96 -11.03
CA THR A 31 -0.23 -12.00 -10.07
C THR A 31 0.71 -11.83 -8.88
N LYS A 32 1.10 -10.60 -8.61
CA LYS A 32 1.89 -10.26 -7.41
C LYS A 32 0.98 -10.09 -6.19
N LEU A 33 1.49 -10.45 -5.03
CA LEU A 33 0.79 -10.37 -3.76
C LEU A 33 1.45 -9.35 -2.85
N MET A 34 0.70 -8.33 -2.44
CA MET A 34 1.13 -7.38 -1.41
C MET A 34 0.49 -7.78 -0.07
N ALA A 35 1.29 -8.16 0.91
CA ALA A 35 0.81 -8.45 2.25
C ALA A 35 0.53 -7.14 3.01
N ILE A 36 -0.69 -6.97 3.51
CA ILE A 36 -1.07 -5.79 4.28
C ILE A 36 -0.78 -6.06 5.76
N ILE A 37 0.26 -5.41 6.27
CA ILE A 37 0.80 -5.62 7.62
C ILE A 37 0.80 -4.36 8.48
N LYS A 38 -0.09 -3.41 8.17
CA LYS A 38 -0.31 -2.20 8.95
C LYS A 38 -0.81 -2.52 10.37
N ALA A 39 -0.71 -1.54 11.27
CA ALA A 39 -1.10 -1.67 12.68
C ALA A 39 -0.47 -2.91 13.33
N ASP A 40 0.87 -3.01 13.19
CA ASP A 40 1.66 -4.13 13.69
C ASP A 40 1.15 -5.50 13.19
N ALA A 41 0.88 -5.60 11.87
CA ALA A 41 0.21 -6.74 11.25
C ALA A 41 -1.12 -7.08 11.96
N TYR A 42 -1.92 -6.05 12.26
CA TYR A 42 -3.17 -6.18 13.03
C TYR A 42 -2.95 -6.83 14.41
N GLY A 43 -1.83 -6.52 15.05
CA GLY A 43 -1.44 -7.04 16.36
C GLY A 43 -0.71 -8.39 16.33
N HIS A 44 -0.28 -8.86 15.16
CA HIS A 44 0.44 -10.13 15.00
C HIS A 44 1.97 -9.97 14.97
N GLY A 45 2.49 -8.72 15.01
CA GLY A 45 3.92 -8.43 14.90
C GLY A 45 4.36 -8.22 13.45
N ALA A 46 4.40 -6.97 12.98
CA ALA A 46 4.64 -6.64 11.57
C ALA A 46 5.99 -7.14 11.06
N VAL A 47 7.05 -7.00 11.86
CA VAL A 47 8.41 -7.43 11.49
C VAL A 47 8.49 -8.96 11.35
N GLU A 48 7.95 -9.69 12.31
CA GLU A 48 8.00 -11.16 12.29
C GLU A 48 7.13 -11.71 11.16
N VAL A 49 5.94 -11.15 10.95
CA VAL A 49 5.07 -11.52 9.83
C VAL A 49 5.75 -11.20 8.49
N ALA A 50 6.40 -10.03 8.34
CA ALA A 50 7.10 -9.68 7.12
C ALA A 50 8.25 -10.64 6.81
N LYS A 51 9.07 -11.01 7.80
CA LYS A 51 10.15 -12.00 7.65
C LYS A 51 9.62 -13.38 7.27
N THR A 52 8.52 -13.78 7.91
CA THR A 52 7.88 -15.09 7.62
C THR A 52 7.32 -15.15 6.20
N LEU A 53 6.83 -14.03 5.67
CA LEU A 53 6.24 -13.96 4.34
C LEU A 53 7.23 -13.56 3.23
N ASP A 54 8.52 -13.44 3.54
CA ASP A 54 9.50 -12.89 2.59
C ASP A 54 9.72 -13.76 1.34
N ASP A 55 9.46 -15.05 1.42
CA ASP A 55 9.52 -15.97 0.27
C ASP A 55 8.27 -15.93 -0.62
N VAL A 56 7.12 -15.51 -0.10
CA VAL A 56 5.82 -15.61 -0.78
C VAL A 56 5.21 -14.26 -1.15
N ALA A 57 5.34 -13.23 -0.32
CA ALA A 57 4.86 -11.88 -0.60
C ALA A 57 5.81 -11.16 -1.57
N ASP A 58 5.26 -10.37 -2.49
CA ASP A 58 6.02 -9.56 -3.45
C ASP A 58 6.24 -8.12 -2.96
N ALA A 59 5.42 -7.66 -2.01
CA ALA A 59 5.46 -6.32 -1.42
C ALA A 59 4.71 -6.30 -0.07
N TYR A 60 4.85 -5.19 0.66
CA TYR A 60 4.15 -4.95 1.93
C TYR A 60 3.37 -3.65 1.90
N GLY A 61 2.17 -3.66 2.48
CA GLY A 61 1.34 -2.47 2.64
C GLY A 61 1.22 -2.07 4.11
N VAL A 62 1.51 -0.80 4.41
CA VAL A 62 1.47 -0.21 5.76
C VAL A 62 0.51 0.98 5.81
N ALA A 63 0.13 1.45 6.99
CA ALA A 63 -0.76 2.60 7.13
C ALA A 63 0.00 3.92 7.10
N ILE A 64 1.15 4.00 7.76
CA ILE A 64 1.93 5.22 7.99
C ILE A 64 3.42 4.97 7.73
N LEU A 65 4.19 6.06 7.65
CA LEU A 65 5.62 5.99 7.34
C LEU A 65 6.43 5.26 8.41
N GLU A 66 6.12 5.46 9.68
CA GLU A 66 6.82 4.87 10.81
C GLU A 66 6.83 3.35 10.76
N GLU A 67 5.69 2.74 10.38
CA GLU A 67 5.59 1.29 10.17
C GLU A 67 6.52 0.82 9.02
N GLY A 68 6.58 1.59 7.95
CA GLY A 68 7.47 1.31 6.82
C GLY A 68 8.96 1.43 7.20
N ILE A 69 9.31 2.43 8.01
CA ILE A 69 10.68 2.61 8.52
C ILE A 69 11.07 1.43 9.43
N GLU A 70 10.19 0.98 10.30
CA GLU A 70 10.41 -0.19 11.16
C GLU A 70 10.75 -1.44 10.32
N LEU A 71 10.02 -1.68 9.24
CA LEU A 71 10.33 -2.78 8.31
C LEU A 71 11.71 -2.62 7.68
N ARG A 72 12.08 -1.41 7.23
CA ARG A 72 13.41 -1.13 6.68
C ARG A 72 14.53 -1.37 7.69
N GLN A 73 14.35 -0.92 8.94
CA GLN A 73 15.29 -1.14 10.04
C GLN A 73 15.43 -2.62 10.40
N ALA A 74 14.36 -3.39 10.24
CA ALA A 74 14.39 -4.85 10.40
C ALA A 74 15.01 -5.62 9.22
N GLY A 75 15.48 -4.91 8.16
CA GLY A 75 16.17 -5.48 7.01
C GLY A 75 15.26 -5.88 5.84
N ILE A 76 13.97 -5.57 5.87
CA ILE A 76 13.05 -5.86 4.76
C ILE A 76 13.39 -4.96 3.57
N GLN A 77 13.73 -5.58 2.42
CA GLN A 77 14.13 -4.89 1.18
C GLN A 77 13.01 -4.80 0.13
N LYS A 78 11.98 -5.64 0.24
CA LYS A 78 10.85 -5.65 -0.69
C LYS A 78 10.11 -4.31 -0.72
N PRO A 79 9.40 -4.00 -1.82
CA PRO A 79 8.61 -2.77 -1.91
C PRO A 79 7.65 -2.61 -0.72
N VAL A 80 7.62 -1.40 -0.16
CA VAL A 80 6.68 -1.02 0.91
C VAL A 80 5.86 0.15 0.42
N LEU A 81 4.53 0.06 0.56
CA LEU A 81 3.57 1.08 0.18
C LEU A 81 2.79 1.59 1.40
N ILE A 82 2.85 2.89 1.64
CA ILE A 82 1.95 3.57 2.58
C ILE A 82 0.59 3.72 1.92
N LEU A 83 -0.43 3.06 2.49
CA LEU A 83 -1.79 3.03 1.96
C LEU A 83 -2.62 4.26 2.35
N GLY A 84 -2.17 4.99 3.37
CA GLY A 84 -2.82 6.16 3.94
C GLY A 84 -2.23 7.48 3.44
N TYR A 85 -2.56 8.54 4.16
CA TYR A 85 -2.01 9.88 3.96
C TYR A 85 -0.63 10.00 4.61
N THR A 86 0.34 10.53 3.86
CA THR A 86 1.65 10.89 4.40
C THR A 86 1.73 12.41 4.55
N PRO A 87 1.92 12.95 5.77
CA PRO A 87 2.11 14.39 5.98
C PRO A 87 3.37 14.93 5.28
N LYS A 88 3.27 16.13 4.75
CA LYS A 88 4.36 16.81 4.03
C LYS A 88 5.73 16.80 4.75
N PRO A 89 5.83 17.06 6.07
CA PRO A 89 7.12 17.03 6.75
C PRO A 89 7.82 15.67 6.71
N LEU A 90 7.10 14.59 6.39
CA LEU A 90 7.62 13.22 6.33
C LEU A 90 8.11 12.82 4.93
N TYR A 91 7.85 13.62 3.89
CA TYR A 91 8.28 13.28 2.52
C TYR A 91 9.78 13.03 2.39
N PRO A 92 10.67 13.84 3.00
CA PRO A 92 12.11 13.57 2.91
C PRO A 92 12.49 12.19 3.46
N ALA A 93 11.98 11.81 4.61
CA ALA A 93 12.25 10.51 5.21
C ALA A 93 11.66 9.37 4.36
N MET A 94 10.42 9.50 3.88
CA MET A 94 9.78 8.53 2.99
C MET A 94 10.64 8.25 1.76
N ILE A 95 11.17 9.29 1.12
CA ILE A 95 12.02 9.17 -0.07
C ILE A 95 13.38 8.55 0.27
N GLN A 96 13.97 8.92 1.42
CA GLN A 96 15.26 8.39 1.86
C GLN A 96 15.21 6.90 2.18
N TYR A 97 14.12 6.43 2.79
CA TYR A 97 13.90 5.02 3.12
C TYR A 97 13.36 4.20 1.95
N ASP A 98 13.21 4.80 0.76
CA ASP A 98 12.66 4.13 -0.44
C ASP A 98 11.31 3.46 -0.18
N ILE A 99 10.38 4.22 0.44
CA ILE A 99 9.02 3.79 0.74
C ILE A 99 8.06 4.52 -0.20
N ALA A 100 7.22 3.76 -0.91
CA ALA A 100 6.20 4.32 -1.78
C ALA A 100 5.00 4.85 -0.97
N THR A 101 4.29 5.85 -1.51
CA THR A 101 3.07 6.38 -0.86
C THR A 101 1.90 6.47 -1.82
N ALA A 102 0.69 6.38 -1.27
CA ALA A 102 -0.54 6.68 -2.00
C ALA A 102 -0.61 8.18 -2.30
N VAL A 103 -0.93 8.53 -3.54
CA VAL A 103 -1.23 9.90 -4.00
C VAL A 103 -2.66 9.97 -4.47
N PHE A 104 -3.39 10.98 -4.01
CA PHE A 104 -4.81 11.19 -4.31
C PHE A 104 -5.22 12.66 -4.42
N THR A 105 -4.25 13.59 -4.48
CA THR A 105 -4.44 14.98 -4.89
C THR A 105 -3.26 15.48 -5.71
N TRP A 106 -3.50 16.49 -6.53
CA TRP A 106 -2.46 17.17 -7.29
C TRP A 106 -1.42 17.83 -6.37
N GLU A 107 -1.88 18.45 -5.28
CA GLU A 107 -1.02 19.16 -4.32
C GLU A 107 -0.03 18.22 -3.67
N MET A 108 -0.48 17.03 -3.22
CA MET A 108 0.42 16.00 -2.69
C MET A 108 1.49 15.62 -3.70
N ALA A 109 1.09 15.30 -4.93
CA ALA A 109 2.02 14.89 -5.98
C ALA A 109 3.09 15.96 -6.24
N LYS A 110 2.66 17.21 -6.39
CA LYS A 110 3.55 18.37 -6.63
C LYS A 110 4.52 18.58 -5.45
N GLU A 111 4.04 18.50 -4.24
CA GLU A 111 4.88 18.66 -3.04
C GLU A 111 5.90 17.55 -2.91
N ILE A 112 5.52 16.30 -3.18
CA ILE A 112 6.44 15.15 -3.18
C ILE A 112 7.50 15.30 -4.29
N ASP A 113 7.10 15.74 -5.49
CA ASP A 113 8.02 15.99 -6.60
C ASP A 113 9.09 17.03 -6.24
N VAL A 114 8.68 18.14 -5.61
CA VAL A 114 9.60 19.18 -5.14
C VAL A 114 10.60 18.65 -4.11
N GLU A 115 10.14 17.84 -3.14
CA GLU A 115 11.04 17.25 -2.14
C GLU A 115 11.97 16.20 -2.75
N ALA A 116 11.50 15.40 -3.70
CA ALA A 116 12.30 14.44 -4.43
C ALA A 116 13.42 15.13 -5.24
N ALA A 117 13.09 16.25 -5.92
CA ALA A 117 14.07 17.09 -6.63
C ALA A 117 15.18 17.61 -5.70
N LYS A 118 14.82 18.13 -4.51
CA LYS A 118 15.79 18.60 -3.52
C LYS A 118 16.77 17.51 -3.07
N LEU A 119 16.29 16.28 -3.00
CA LEU A 119 17.08 15.11 -2.59
C LEU A 119 17.85 14.47 -3.75
N GLY A 120 17.64 14.92 -4.99
CA GLY A 120 18.24 14.31 -6.18
C GLY A 120 17.76 12.86 -6.40
N LYS A 121 16.55 12.53 -5.96
CA LYS A 121 15.97 11.18 -6.03
C LYS A 121 14.63 11.21 -6.75
N LYS A 122 14.14 10.04 -7.14
CA LYS A 122 12.73 9.85 -7.53
C LYS A 122 11.93 9.31 -6.36
N ALA A 123 10.74 9.89 -6.12
CA ALA A 123 9.80 9.38 -5.15
C ALA A 123 8.86 8.36 -5.81
N LYS A 124 8.72 7.18 -5.21
CA LYS A 124 7.80 6.13 -5.65
C LYS A 124 6.38 6.44 -5.16
N VAL A 125 5.43 6.42 -6.06
CA VAL A 125 4.03 6.72 -5.73
C VAL A 125 3.07 5.74 -6.39
N HIS A 126 1.94 5.49 -5.73
CA HIS A 126 0.80 4.80 -6.32
C HIS A 126 -0.40 5.73 -6.35
N ILE A 127 -1.08 5.82 -7.49
CA ILE A 127 -2.32 6.59 -7.62
C ILE A 127 -3.44 5.85 -6.88
N LYS A 128 -4.04 6.52 -5.90
CA LYS A 128 -5.19 5.96 -5.19
C LYS A 128 -6.48 6.36 -5.89
N LEU A 129 -7.28 5.38 -6.27
CA LEU A 129 -8.58 5.56 -6.91
C LEU A 129 -9.72 5.28 -5.91
N ASP A 130 -10.72 6.16 -5.88
CA ASP A 130 -11.96 5.94 -5.15
C ASP A 130 -13.04 5.40 -6.09
N THR A 131 -13.24 4.11 -6.05
CA THR A 131 -14.26 3.43 -6.84
C THR A 131 -15.57 3.22 -6.09
N GLY A 132 -15.69 3.76 -4.86
CA GLY A 132 -16.91 3.68 -4.07
C GLY A 132 -16.70 3.34 -2.59
N MET A 133 -15.47 3.43 -2.07
CA MET A 133 -15.20 3.41 -0.63
C MET A 133 -15.51 4.76 0.02
N SER A 134 -15.42 5.86 -0.77
CA SER A 134 -15.75 7.23 -0.37
C SER A 134 -14.94 7.74 0.82
N ARG A 135 -13.64 7.43 0.84
CA ARG A 135 -12.72 7.84 1.91
C ARG A 135 -11.58 8.72 1.39
N ILE A 136 -10.74 8.21 0.51
CA ILE A 136 -9.63 8.88 -0.17
C ILE A 136 -9.49 8.32 -1.58
N GLY A 137 -9.02 9.12 -2.52
CA GLY A 137 -8.74 8.70 -3.91
C GLY A 137 -9.32 9.65 -4.93
N PHE A 138 -8.75 9.61 -6.13
CA PHE A 138 -9.33 10.25 -7.30
C PHE A 138 -10.62 9.55 -7.70
N ARG A 139 -11.64 10.33 -8.01
CA ARG A 139 -12.95 9.82 -8.48
C ARG A 139 -12.89 9.50 -9.96
N GLN A 140 -13.87 8.73 -10.43
CA GLN A 140 -14.00 8.40 -11.85
C GLN A 140 -14.71 9.55 -12.58
N ASP A 141 -14.00 10.66 -12.82
CA ASP A 141 -14.45 11.83 -13.56
C ASP A 141 -13.28 12.39 -14.39
N GLU A 142 -13.62 13.26 -15.35
CA GLU A 142 -12.66 13.86 -16.28
C GLU A 142 -11.61 14.71 -15.54
N GLU A 143 -12.02 15.45 -14.53
CA GLU A 143 -11.13 16.30 -13.74
C GLU A 143 -10.04 15.47 -13.07
N SER A 144 -10.41 14.35 -12.45
CA SER A 144 -9.45 13.41 -11.83
C SER A 144 -8.50 12.80 -12.86
N PHE A 145 -9.03 12.46 -14.04
CA PHE A 145 -8.20 11.91 -15.12
C PHE A 145 -7.18 12.95 -15.61
N GLU A 146 -7.59 14.18 -15.86
CA GLU A 146 -6.68 15.27 -16.23
C GLU A 146 -5.60 15.51 -15.16
N MET A 147 -5.97 15.50 -13.87
CA MET A 147 -5.01 15.64 -12.77
C MET A 147 -3.99 14.50 -12.78
N ILE A 148 -4.41 13.25 -12.97
CA ILE A 148 -3.48 12.10 -13.03
C ILE A 148 -2.56 12.23 -14.24
N CYS A 149 -3.05 12.64 -15.40
CA CYS A 149 -2.22 12.91 -16.57
C CYS A 149 -1.18 14.03 -16.33
N ARG A 150 -1.51 15.02 -15.51
CA ARG A 150 -0.56 16.05 -15.08
C ARG A 150 0.47 15.50 -14.10
N ILE A 151 0.05 14.68 -13.14
CA ILE A 151 0.94 13.99 -12.18
C ILE A 151 1.95 13.13 -12.92
N ALA A 152 1.53 12.42 -13.97
CA ALA A 152 2.41 11.58 -14.78
C ALA A 152 3.53 12.35 -15.51
N LYS A 153 3.43 13.68 -15.61
CA LYS A 153 4.45 14.54 -16.21
C LYS A 153 5.46 15.10 -15.19
N LEU A 154 5.28 14.84 -13.90
CA LEU A 154 6.21 15.28 -12.86
C LEU A 154 7.51 14.44 -12.94
N GLU A 155 8.64 15.15 -13.06
CA GLU A 155 9.91 14.50 -13.43
C GLU A 155 10.54 13.68 -12.29
N ASN A 156 10.25 14.04 -11.04
CA ASN A 156 10.86 13.42 -9.87
C ASN A 156 9.96 12.37 -9.19
N LEU A 157 8.83 12.03 -9.84
CA LEU A 157 7.96 10.94 -9.41
C LEU A 157 8.17 9.67 -10.26
N SER A 158 8.04 8.53 -9.62
CA SER A 158 7.91 7.23 -10.25
C SER A 158 6.54 6.67 -9.91
N ILE A 159 5.59 6.74 -10.84
CA ILE A 159 4.27 6.11 -10.65
C ILE A 159 4.44 4.61 -10.89
N GLU A 160 4.42 3.81 -9.81
CA GLU A 160 4.60 2.36 -9.87
C GLU A 160 3.30 1.60 -10.08
N GLY A 161 2.16 2.27 -9.91
CA GLY A 161 0.86 1.66 -10.12
C GLY A 161 -0.30 2.51 -9.61
N CYS A 162 -1.48 1.91 -9.66
CA CYS A 162 -2.69 2.46 -9.06
C CYS A 162 -3.43 1.37 -8.30
N PHE A 163 -4.23 1.77 -7.32
CA PHE A 163 -5.01 0.84 -6.53
C PHE A 163 -6.32 1.43 -6.02
N THR A 164 -7.24 0.55 -5.68
CA THR A 164 -8.49 0.89 -5.00
C THR A 164 -8.70 0.01 -3.78
N HIS A 165 -9.71 0.33 -2.98
CA HIS A 165 -10.13 -0.47 -1.84
C HIS A 165 -11.59 -0.83 -1.96
N PHE A 166 -11.90 -2.13 -1.89
CA PHE A 166 -13.27 -2.60 -1.89
C PHE A 166 -13.95 -2.28 -0.55
N ALA A 167 -15.16 -1.73 -0.61
CA ALA A 167 -15.90 -1.32 0.60
C ALA A 167 -16.62 -2.50 1.27
N ARG A 168 -17.04 -3.50 0.48
CA ARG A 168 -17.97 -4.56 0.90
C ARG A 168 -17.62 -5.91 0.27
N MET A 169 -16.31 -6.26 0.22
CA MET A 169 -15.88 -7.49 -0.44
C MET A 169 -16.18 -8.75 0.39
N ASP A 170 -16.31 -8.61 1.68
CA ASP A 170 -16.63 -9.66 2.66
C ASP A 170 -18.11 -10.08 2.65
N GLU A 171 -19.01 -9.23 2.11
CA GLU A 171 -20.44 -9.55 2.03
C GLU A 171 -20.73 -10.66 1.03
N THR A 172 -21.83 -11.40 1.26
CA THR A 172 -22.30 -12.46 0.34
C THR A 172 -22.71 -11.90 -1.02
N ASP A 173 -23.43 -10.77 -1.03
CA ASP A 173 -23.80 -10.05 -2.26
C ASP A 173 -22.59 -9.29 -2.82
N LYS A 174 -22.06 -9.76 -3.95
CA LYS A 174 -20.92 -9.17 -4.65
C LYS A 174 -21.30 -8.07 -5.64
N THR A 175 -22.55 -7.64 -5.70
CA THR A 175 -23.03 -6.64 -6.67
C THR A 175 -22.25 -5.34 -6.56
N TRP A 176 -22.03 -4.83 -5.32
CA TRP A 176 -21.26 -3.61 -5.11
C TRP A 176 -19.79 -3.79 -5.45
N ALA A 177 -19.17 -4.88 -5.04
CA ALA A 177 -17.78 -5.18 -5.35
C ALA A 177 -17.53 -5.26 -6.88
N ARG A 178 -18.45 -5.87 -7.63
CA ARG A 178 -18.39 -5.91 -9.11
C ARG A 178 -18.49 -4.52 -9.71
N LYS A 179 -19.37 -3.65 -9.21
CA LYS A 179 -19.46 -2.25 -9.65
C LYS A 179 -18.15 -1.48 -9.39
N GLN A 180 -17.54 -1.66 -8.21
CA GLN A 180 -16.26 -1.05 -7.90
C GLN A 180 -15.15 -1.55 -8.84
N PHE A 181 -15.12 -2.83 -9.15
CA PHE A 181 -14.18 -3.42 -10.08
C PHE A 181 -14.35 -2.86 -11.50
N GLN A 182 -15.58 -2.78 -12.00
CA GLN A 182 -15.88 -2.17 -13.31
C GLN A 182 -15.42 -0.73 -13.40
N ARG A 183 -15.64 0.07 -12.35
CA ARG A 183 -15.14 1.45 -12.26
C ARG A 183 -13.62 1.49 -12.30
N TYR A 184 -12.96 0.59 -11.58
CA TYR A 184 -11.51 0.48 -11.61
C TYR A 184 -11.00 0.14 -13.03
N GLU A 185 -11.57 -0.87 -13.67
CA GLU A 185 -11.19 -1.27 -15.03
C GLU A 185 -11.35 -0.14 -16.05
N SER A 186 -12.46 0.62 -15.98
CA SER A 186 -12.69 1.73 -16.91
C SER A 186 -11.73 2.91 -16.67
N PHE A 187 -11.15 3.00 -15.50
CA PHE A 187 -10.18 4.06 -15.17
C PHE A 187 -8.77 3.73 -15.65
N VAL A 188 -8.40 2.44 -15.71
CA VAL A 188 -7.04 2.00 -16.08
C VAL A 188 -6.91 1.58 -17.55
N LYS A 189 -8.01 1.57 -18.30
CA LYS A 189 -8.06 1.36 -19.77
C LYS A 189 -7.88 2.66 -20.52
#